data_6ae0e4e5f80d9ed96835631717a2f208
#
_entry.id   6ae0e4e5f80d9ed96835631717a2f208
#
_cell.length_a   1.000
_cell.length_b   1.000
_cell.length_c   1.000
_cell.angle_alpha   90.00
_cell.angle_beta   90.00
_cell.angle_gamma   90.00
#
_symmetry.space_group_name_H-M   'P 1'
#
loop_
_entity.id
_entity.type
_entity.pdbx_description
1 polymer ?
#
loop_
_entity_poly.entity_id
_entity_poly.type
_entity_poly.pdbx_seq_one_letter_code
_entity_poly.pdbx_strand_id
1 'polypeptide(L)'
;MELKTFNLSQEELAKLEYAVIETPKGKMKIKLFPNEAPNTVANFASLAKSGFYDGLNFHRVIAGFVAQGGCPEGSGRGGPGYRIACELDNNPHKHLKGTLSMAHAGRNTGGSQFFICFAPQPHLDGEHTVFGQIEDEESLKVLDSIQQGDTIVKIIV
;
A
#
# COMPACT_ATOMS: atom_id res chain seq x y z
N MET A 1 11.78 18.07 3.29
CA MET A 1 10.56 17.83 2.49
C MET A 1 9.35 17.89 3.41
N GLU A 2 8.40 18.71 3.06
CA GLU A 2 7.20 18.88 3.88
C GLU A 2 6.29 17.66 3.81
N LEU A 3 5.53 17.44 4.89
CA LEU A 3 4.54 16.40 4.94
C LEU A 3 3.27 16.87 4.23
N LYS A 4 2.76 16.04 3.32
CA LYS A 4 1.55 16.35 2.58
C LYS A 4 0.32 15.80 3.30
N THR A 5 -0.72 16.60 3.38
CA THR A 5 -2.00 16.23 3.94
C THR A 5 -3.08 16.36 2.88
N PHE A 6 -3.95 15.37 2.80
CA PHE A 6 -5.07 15.35 1.85
C PHE A 6 -6.35 15.73 2.62
N ASN A 7 -7.04 16.76 2.13
CA ASN A 7 -8.23 17.29 2.81
C ASN A 7 -9.50 16.72 2.16
N LEU A 8 -9.78 15.44 2.45
CA LEU A 8 -11.00 14.79 2.00
C LEU A 8 -12.08 14.90 3.06
N SER A 9 -13.34 15.07 2.63
CA SER A 9 -14.49 15.03 3.53
C SER A 9 -14.71 13.60 4.02
N GLN A 10 -15.51 13.45 5.09
CA GLN A 10 -15.90 12.13 5.58
C GLN A 10 -16.63 11.33 4.50
N GLU A 11 -17.44 11.99 3.69
CA GLU A 11 -18.14 11.33 2.58
C GLU A 11 -17.17 10.82 1.51
N GLU A 12 -16.17 11.63 1.16
CA GLU A 12 -15.16 11.24 0.19
C GLU A 12 -14.32 10.06 0.70
N LEU A 13 -13.91 10.10 1.97
CA LEU A 13 -13.16 9.01 2.59
C LEU A 13 -13.99 7.73 2.65
N ALA A 14 -15.28 7.82 2.97
CA ALA A 14 -16.15 6.65 3.07
C ALA A 14 -16.29 5.91 1.74
N LYS A 15 -16.06 6.57 0.62
CA LYS A 15 -16.09 5.95 -0.71
C LYS A 15 -14.83 5.16 -1.03
N LEU A 16 -13.76 5.35 -0.29
CA LEU A 16 -12.49 4.67 -0.49
C LEU A 16 -12.47 3.35 0.29
N GLU A 17 -13.37 2.43 -0.09
CA GLU A 17 -13.56 1.16 0.62
C GLU A 17 -12.62 0.07 0.14
N TYR A 18 -12.31 0.04 -1.15
CA TYR A 18 -11.54 -1.03 -1.76
C TYR A 18 -10.57 -0.49 -2.78
N ALA A 19 -9.45 -1.20 -2.94
CA ALA A 19 -8.54 -1.02 -4.05
C ALA A 19 -8.38 -2.35 -4.77
N VAL A 20 -8.09 -2.30 -6.07
CA VAL A 20 -7.75 -3.47 -6.85
C VAL A 20 -6.41 -3.25 -7.52
N ILE A 21 -5.44 -4.08 -7.22
CA ILE A 21 -4.14 -4.08 -7.88
C ILE A 21 -4.19 -5.10 -9.01
N GLU A 22 -4.09 -4.63 -10.25
CA GLU A 22 -4.08 -5.50 -11.42
C GLU A 22 -2.65 -5.86 -11.78
N THR A 23 -2.41 -7.16 -11.95
CA THR A 23 -1.12 -7.70 -12.38
C THR A 23 -1.35 -8.69 -13.52
N PRO A 24 -0.31 -9.05 -14.31
CA PRO A 24 -0.45 -10.11 -15.31
C PRO A 24 -0.85 -11.47 -14.73
N LYS A 25 -0.65 -11.67 -13.42
CA LYS A 25 -0.99 -12.92 -12.74
C LYS A 25 -2.40 -12.93 -12.15
N GLY A 26 -3.07 -11.78 -12.15
CA GLY A 26 -4.42 -11.65 -11.62
C GLY A 26 -4.60 -10.38 -10.84
N LYS A 27 -5.77 -10.25 -10.22
CA LYS A 27 -6.16 -9.07 -9.46
C LYS A 27 -6.15 -9.36 -7.97
N MET A 28 -5.69 -8.38 -7.18
CA MET A 28 -5.74 -8.43 -5.73
C MET A 28 -6.70 -7.36 -5.25
N LYS A 29 -7.83 -7.77 -4.66
CA LYS A 29 -8.80 -6.86 -4.07
C LYS A 29 -8.45 -6.65 -2.61
N ILE A 30 -8.34 -5.39 -2.21
CA ILE A 30 -7.87 -5.01 -0.88
C ILE A 30 -8.90 -4.09 -0.23
N LYS A 31 -9.34 -4.45 0.97
CA LYS A 31 -10.18 -3.55 1.77
C LYS A 31 -9.29 -2.47 2.37
N LEU A 32 -9.68 -1.21 2.17
CA LEU A 32 -8.94 -0.07 2.70
C LEU A 32 -9.49 0.36 4.06
N PHE A 33 -8.66 1.04 4.84
CA PHE A 33 -9.01 1.50 6.20
C PHE A 33 -8.98 3.03 6.30
N PRO A 34 -9.95 3.73 5.65
CA PRO A 34 -9.93 5.19 5.62
C PRO A 34 -10.20 5.85 6.98
N ASN A 35 -10.82 5.13 7.93
CA ASN A 35 -11.08 5.69 9.26
C ASN A 35 -9.83 5.70 10.13
N GLU A 36 -8.98 4.68 10.01
CA GLU A 36 -7.78 4.52 10.84
C GLU A 36 -6.54 5.13 10.20
N ALA A 37 -6.50 5.22 8.86
CA ALA A 37 -5.37 5.79 8.13
C ALA A 37 -5.87 6.72 7.01
N PRO A 38 -6.60 7.79 7.36
CA PRO A 38 -7.28 8.62 6.35
C PRO A 38 -6.32 9.27 5.35
N ASN A 39 -5.22 9.80 5.82
CA ASN A 39 -4.27 10.48 4.93
C ASN A 39 -3.51 9.48 4.05
N THR A 40 -3.15 8.34 4.60
CA THR A 40 -2.46 7.28 3.86
C THR A 40 -3.37 6.71 2.77
N VAL A 41 -4.63 6.45 3.09
CA VAL A 41 -5.62 5.96 2.12
C VAL A 41 -5.87 7.02 1.03
N ALA A 42 -6.04 8.29 1.43
CA ALA A 42 -6.23 9.38 0.47
C ALA A 42 -5.04 9.54 -0.47
N ASN A 43 -3.83 9.43 0.06
CA ASN A 43 -2.60 9.48 -0.73
C ASN A 43 -2.55 8.35 -1.75
N PHE A 44 -2.76 7.14 -1.29
CA PHE A 44 -2.75 5.95 -2.15
C PHE A 44 -3.80 6.07 -3.26
N ALA A 45 -5.02 6.46 -2.91
CA ALA A 45 -6.11 6.65 -3.86
C ALA A 45 -5.80 7.75 -4.89
N SER A 46 -5.23 8.86 -4.44
CA SER A 46 -4.85 9.97 -5.32
C SER A 46 -3.81 9.53 -6.34
N LEU A 47 -2.78 8.83 -5.89
CA LEU A 47 -1.74 8.31 -6.79
C LEU A 47 -2.32 7.27 -7.77
N ALA A 48 -3.16 6.38 -7.28
CA ALA A 48 -3.80 5.38 -8.13
C ALA A 48 -4.66 6.02 -9.22
N LYS A 49 -5.48 6.99 -8.86
CA LYS A 49 -6.38 7.68 -9.80
C LYS A 49 -5.63 8.52 -10.82
N SER A 50 -4.45 9.03 -10.47
CA SER A 50 -3.63 9.81 -11.40
C SER A 50 -2.82 8.95 -12.37
N GLY A 51 -2.86 7.62 -12.21
CA GLY A 51 -2.06 6.71 -13.03
C GLY A 51 -0.62 6.58 -12.59
N PHE A 52 -0.27 7.09 -11.40
CA PHE A 52 1.10 7.05 -10.91
C PHE A 52 1.68 5.63 -10.85
N TYR A 53 0.85 4.67 -10.45
CA TYR A 53 1.29 3.28 -10.29
C TYR A 53 1.29 2.47 -11.60
N ASP A 54 0.70 3.00 -12.67
CA ASP A 54 0.58 2.28 -13.93
C ASP A 54 1.94 1.92 -14.50
N GLY A 55 2.19 0.63 -14.72
CA GLY A 55 3.45 0.13 -15.28
C GLY A 55 4.61 0.04 -14.31
N LEU A 56 4.42 0.38 -13.04
CA LEU A 56 5.45 0.17 -12.02
C LEU A 56 5.55 -1.32 -11.68
N ASN A 57 6.43 -1.69 -10.76
CA ASN A 57 6.62 -3.09 -10.42
C ASN A 57 6.74 -3.33 -8.93
N PHE A 58 6.74 -4.62 -8.56
CA PHE A 58 7.12 -5.08 -7.24
C PHE A 58 8.63 -5.26 -7.25
N HIS A 59 9.36 -4.20 -6.93
CA HIS A 59 10.82 -4.17 -7.06
C HIS A 59 11.55 -4.96 -5.98
N ARG A 60 10.86 -5.30 -4.88
CA ARG A 60 11.46 -6.06 -3.77
C ARG A 60 10.46 -7.07 -3.24
N VAL A 61 10.70 -8.34 -3.55
CA VAL A 61 9.83 -9.44 -3.12
C VAL A 61 10.67 -10.46 -2.36
N ILE A 62 10.32 -10.68 -1.10
CA ILE A 62 11.04 -11.61 -0.21
C ILE A 62 10.04 -12.65 0.29
N ALA A 63 10.25 -13.90 -0.09
CA ALA A 63 9.38 -15.01 0.29
C ALA A 63 9.21 -15.07 1.82
N GLY A 64 7.97 -15.28 2.27
CA GLY A 64 7.65 -15.35 3.69
C GLY A 64 7.69 -14.00 4.41
N PHE A 65 8.01 -12.93 3.71
CA PHE A 65 8.07 -11.59 4.28
C PHE A 65 7.08 -10.67 3.56
N VAL A 66 7.51 -9.94 2.52
CA VAL A 66 6.67 -8.94 1.85
C VAL A 66 6.89 -8.89 0.35
N ALA A 67 5.88 -8.38 -0.37
CA ALA A 67 5.97 -7.91 -1.74
C ALA A 67 5.87 -6.38 -1.69
N GLN A 68 6.95 -5.68 -2.02
CA GLN A 68 7.03 -4.21 -1.97
C GLN A 68 7.07 -3.64 -3.38
N GLY A 69 6.27 -2.62 -3.62
CA GLY A 69 6.18 -1.97 -4.91
C GLY A 69 5.83 -0.50 -4.82
N GLY A 70 5.58 0.11 -5.97
CA GLY A 70 5.15 1.51 -6.02
C GLY A 70 6.28 2.53 -6.09
N CYS A 71 7.52 2.10 -6.33
CA CYS A 71 8.63 3.00 -6.55
C CYS A 71 8.69 3.41 -8.03
N PRO A 72 8.60 4.71 -8.36
CA PRO A 72 8.60 5.14 -9.78
C PRO A 72 9.90 4.83 -10.51
N GLU A 73 11.01 4.68 -9.77
CA GLU A 73 12.30 4.31 -10.36
C GLU A 73 12.59 2.81 -10.34
N GLY A 74 11.77 2.04 -9.63
CA GLY A 74 11.99 0.62 -9.46
C GLY A 74 13.22 0.27 -8.61
N SER A 75 13.80 1.25 -7.91
CA SER A 75 15.04 1.09 -7.13
C SER A 75 14.82 1.02 -5.63
N GLY A 76 13.64 1.40 -5.16
CA GLY A 76 13.35 1.58 -3.74
C GLY A 76 13.67 2.98 -3.23
N ARG A 77 14.26 3.84 -4.05
CA ARG A 77 14.65 5.20 -3.67
C ARG A 77 13.69 6.29 -4.14
N GLY A 78 12.84 5.98 -5.13
CA GLY A 78 11.94 6.95 -5.70
C GLY A 78 10.65 7.10 -4.90
N GLY A 79 9.95 8.20 -5.15
CA GLY A 79 8.69 8.50 -4.51
C GLY A 79 7.93 9.57 -5.29
N PRO A 80 6.83 10.08 -4.72
CA PRO A 80 5.94 11.00 -5.43
C PRO A 80 6.37 12.46 -5.37
N GLY A 81 7.53 12.76 -4.77
CA GLY A 81 8.02 14.13 -4.61
C GLY A 81 7.59 14.80 -3.31
N TYR A 82 6.99 14.04 -2.40
CA TYR A 82 6.57 14.51 -1.07
C TYR A 82 6.58 13.33 -0.10
N ARG A 83 6.35 13.63 1.18
CA ARG A 83 6.23 12.61 2.24
C ARG A 83 4.90 12.75 2.94
N ILE A 84 4.48 11.69 3.63
CA ILE A 84 3.28 11.69 4.46
C ILE A 84 3.64 11.22 5.87
N ALA A 85 2.85 11.69 6.85
CA ALA A 85 3.04 11.28 8.23
C ALA A 85 2.55 9.84 8.45
N CYS A 86 3.18 9.14 9.38
CA CYS A 86 2.67 7.84 9.84
C CYS A 86 1.35 8.05 10.59
N GLU A 87 0.44 7.09 10.45
CA GLU A 87 -0.87 7.12 11.12
C GLU A 87 -0.99 5.88 12.00
N LEU A 88 -0.39 5.94 13.17
CA LEU A 88 -0.23 4.81 14.08
C LEU A 88 -1.10 4.88 15.33
N ASP A 89 -1.43 6.10 15.79
CA ASP A 89 -2.04 6.31 17.11
C ASP A 89 -3.43 5.67 17.27
N ASN A 90 -4.30 5.78 16.27
CA ASN A 90 -5.64 5.21 16.32
C ASN A 90 -5.79 4.05 15.34
N ASN A 91 -4.69 3.34 15.10
CA ASN A 91 -4.64 2.27 14.12
C ASN A 91 -4.35 0.94 14.83
N PRO A 92 -5.40 0.13 15.11
CA PRO A 92 -5.23 -1.13 15.83
C PRO A 92 -4.81 -2.29 14.93
N HIS A 93 -4.70 -2.06 13.63
CA HIS A 93 -4.45 -3.14 12.67
C HIS A 93 -3.04 -3.70 12.77
N LYS A 94 -2.93 -5.01 12.59
CA LYS A 94 -1.67 -5.76 12.65
C LYS A 94 -1.20 -6.13 11.26
N HIS A 95 0.07 -6.46 11.14
CA HIS A 95 0.66 -6.97 9.90
C HIS A 95 0.43 -8.48 9.82
N LEU A 96 -0.67 -8.87 9.20
CA LEU A 96 -1.07 -10.26 8.97
C LEU A 96 -0.81 -10.62 7.50
N LYS A 97 -1.02 -11.87 7.11
CA LYS A 97 -0.95 -12.24 5.70
C LYS A 97 -1.99 -11.42 4.92
N GLY A 98 -1.55 -10.79 3.83
CA GLY A 98 -2.43 -9.97 2.98
C GLY A 98 -2.58 -8.53 3.44
N THR A 99 -1.90 -8.12 4.50
CA THR A 99 -1.95 -6.73 4.99
C THR A 99 -1.19 -5.80 4.07
N LEU A 100 -1.84 -4.69 3.69
CA LEU A 100 -1.25 -3.60 2.91
C LEU A 100 -0.79 -2.51 3.87
N SER A 101 0.49 -2.16 3.77
CA SER A 101 1.12 -1.21 4.68
C SER A 101 2.04 -0.26 3.93
N MET A 102 2.34 0.89 4.52
CA MET A 102 3.17 1.92 3.89
C MET A 102 4.65 1.66 4.16
N ALA A 103 5.41 1.51 3.09
CA ALA A 103 6.86 1.40 3.19
C ALA A 103 7.46 2.77 3.49
N HIS A 104 8.51 2.81 4.31
CA HIS A 104 9.24 4.05 4.62
C HIS A 104 10.65 3.75 5.12
N ALA A 105 11.46 4.79 5.18
CA ALA A 105 12.84 4.73 5.67
C ALA A 105 12.97 5.38 7.05
N GLY A 106 11.92 5.30 7.86
CA GLY A 106 11.83 5.89 9.18
C GLY A 106 10.52 6.64 9.36
N ARG A 107 10.32 7.20 10.55
CA ARG A 107 9.08 7.90 10.89
C ARG A 107 8.79 9.06 9.93
N ASN A 108 7.56 9.13 9.41
CA ASN A 108 7.08 10.22 8.55
C ASN A 108 7.86 10.37 7.24
N THR A 109 8.32 9.26 6.66
CA THR A 109 9.02 9.27 5.37
C THR A 109 8.30 8.48 4.28
N GLY A 110 7.05 8.08 4.52
CA GLY A 110 6.24 7.39 3.52
C GLY A 110 5.93 8.28 2.33
N GLY A 111 5.64 7.66 1.20
CA GLY A 111 5.30 8.37 -0.04
C GLY A 111 4.43 7.49 -0.94
N SER A 112 5.01 6.87 -1.97
CA SER A 112 4.26 6.03 -2.89
C SER A 112 4.48 4.54 -2.68
N GLN A 113 5.59 4.14 -2.05
CA GLN A 113 5.90 2.72 -1.90
C GLN A 113 5.06 2.08 -0.80
N PHE A 114 4.59 0.88 -1.10
CA PHE A 114 3.78 0.08 -0.18
C PHE A 114 4.30 -1.36 -0.20
N PHE A 115 3.86 -2.14 0.78
CA PHE A 115 4.13 -3.58 0.77
C PHE A 115 2.90 -4.36 1.20
N ILE A 116 2.84 -5.61 0.76
CA ILE A 116 1.79 -6.55 1.16
C ILE A 116 2.48 -7.74 1.81
N CYS A 117 2.05 -8.12 3.00
CA CYS A 117 2.69 -9.19 3.77
C CYS A 117 2.32 -10.57 3.23
N PHE A 118 3.31 -11.43 3.04
CA PHE A 118 3.08 -12.84 2.70
C PHE A 118 2.70 -13.67 3.92
N ALA A 119 3.07 -13.21 5.10
CA ALA A 119 2.84 -13.89 6.38
C ALA A 119 2.81 -12.84 7.48
N PRO A 120 2.34 -13.18 8.71
CA PRO A 120 2.35 -12.21 9.80
C PRO A 120 3.75 -11.67 10.09
N GLN A 121 3.85 -10.36 10.28
CA GLN A 121 5.10 -9.65 10.56
C GLN A 121 4.92 -8.77 11.80
N PRO A 122 4.86 -9.37 13.00
CA PRO A 122 4.55 -8.61 14.22
C PRO A 122 5.58 -7.53 14.58
N HIS A 123 6.82 -7.68 14.12
CA HIS A 123 7.86 -6.68 14.37
C HIS A 123 7.60 -5.35 13.64
N LEU A 124 6.70 -5.32 12.66
CA LEU A 124 6.33 -4.12 11.93
C LEU A 124 5.14 -3.39 12.58
N ASP A 125 4.44 -4.04 13.50
CA ASP A 125 3.27 -3.45 14.16
C ASP A 125 3.69 -2.23 14.97
N GLY A 126 2.94 -1.12 14.80
CA GLY A 126 3.26 0.14 15.45
C GLY A 126 4.41 0.93 14.82
N GLU A 127 5.02 0.40 13.77
CA GLU A 127 6.12 1.07 13.06
C GLU A 127 5.74 1.53 11.66
N HIS A 128 4.92 0.74 10.96
CA HIS A 128 4.43 1.06 9.63
C HIS A 128 2.91 1.22 9.65
N THR A 129 2.40 2.17 8.84
CA THR A 129 0.96 2.43 8.76
C THR A 129 0.26 1.34 7.96
N VAL A 130 -0.53 0.52 8.64
CA VAL A 130 -1.43 -0.42 7.98
C VAL A 130 -2.61 0.36 7.42
N PHE A 131 -2.92 0.19 6.13
CA PHE A 131 -4.04 0.91 5.53
C PHE A 131 -4.94 0.05 4.65
N GLY A 132 -4.71 -1.26 4.61
CA GLY A 132 -5.59 -2.18 3.90
C GLY A 132 -5.33 -3.64 4.25
N GLN A 133 -6.24 -4.51 3.79
CA GLN A 133 -6.18 -5.95 4.05
C GLN A 133 -6.87 -6.72 2.93
N ILE A 134 -6.19 -7.72 2.39
CA ILE A 134 -6.80 -8.69 1.48
C ILE A 134 -7.64 -9.65 2.32
N GLU A 135 -8.89 -9.86 1.95
CA GLU A 135 -9.81 -10.70 2.71
C GLU A 135 -10.25 -11.96 1.97
N ASP A 136 -10.16 -12.00 0.64
CA ASP A 136 -10.62 -13.14 -0.15
C ASP A 136 -9.48 -14.05 -0.58
N GLU A 137 -9.79 -15.36 -0.70
CA GLU A 137 -8.79 -16.37 -1.04
C GLU A 137 -8.20 -16.20 -2.44
N GLU A 138 -8.99 -15.76 -3.41
CA GLU A 138 -8.51 -15.58 -4.78
C GLU A 138 -7.41 -14.50 -4.83
N SER A 139 -7.63 -13.39 -4.13
CA SER A 139 -6.64 -12.32 -4.05
C SER A 139 -5.39 -12.78 -3.32
N LEU A 140 -5.53 -13.59 -2.25
CA LEU A 140 -4.39 -14.16 -1.54
C LEU A 140 -3.59 -15.11 -2.42
N LYS A 141 -4.25 -15.88 -3.30
CA LYS A 141 -3.56 -16.75 -4.25
C LYS A 141 -2.74 -15.94 -5.25
N VAL A 142 -3.28 -14.81 -5.72
CA VAL A 142 -2.53 -13.91 -6.60
C VAL A 142 -1.32 -13.35 -5.86
N LEU A 143 -1.50 -12.92 -4.61
CA LEU A 143 -0.39 -12.45 -3.78
C LEU A 143 0.71 -13.51 -3.70
N ASP A 144 0.35 -14.75 -3.42
CA ASP A 144 1.33 -15.85 -3.30
C ASP A 144 2.08 -16.12 -4.62
N SER A 145 1.55 -15.67 -5.75
CA SER A 145 2.19 -15.84 -7.06
C SER A 145 3.13 -14.70 -7.44
N ILE A 146 3.11 -13.61 -6.70
CA ILE A 146 3.90 -12.40 -7.03
C ILE A 146 5.38 -12.69 -6.84
N GLN A 147 6.17 -12.32 -7.85
CA GLN A 147 7.62 -12.46 -7.86
C GLN A 147 8.28 -11.12 -8.11
N GLN A 148 9.54 -11.01 -7.72
CA GLN A 148 10.29 -9.77 -7.91
C GLN A 148 10.33 -9.37 -9.39
N GLY A 149 10.00 -8.12 -9.65
CA GLY A 149 9.91 -7.59 -11.00
C GLY A 149 8.52 -7.68 -11.63
N ASP A 150 7.57 -8.35 -11.00
CA ASP A 150 6.20 -8.43 -11.54
C ASP A 150 5.60 -7.04 -11.68
N THR A 151 4.91 -6.82 -12.80
CA THR A 151 4.35 -5.53 -13.17
C THR A 151 3.05 -5.24 -12.41
N ILE A 152 2.91 -4.00 -11.96
CA ILE A 152 1.63 -3.43 -11.56
C ILE A 152 1.04 -2.83 -12.83
N VAL A 153 0.01 -3.46 -13.40
CA VAL A 153 -0.65 -2.94 -14.60
C VAL A 153 -1.31 -1.61 -14.28
N LYS A 154 -2.11 -1.60 -13.22
CA LYS A 154 -2.69 -0.39 -12.64
C LYS A 154 -3.31 -0.69 -11.29
N ILE A 155 -3.63 0.36 -10.54
CA ILE A 155 -4.36 0.25 -9.28
C ILE A 155 -5.64 1.06 -9.42
N ILE A 156 -6.76 0.42 -9.15
CA ILE A 156 -8.09 1.04 -9.22
C ILE A 156 -8.60 1.25 -7.79
N VAL A 157 -9.05 2.45 -7.52
CA VAL A 157 -9.64 2.77 -6.22
C VAL A 157 -11.03 3.37 -6.40
#